data_6d018d5c10a428554f0ae58dbb4e2a96
#
_entry.id   6d018d5c10a428554f0ae58dbb4e2a96
#
_cell.length_a   1.000
_cell.length_b   1.000
_cell.length_c   1.000
_cell.angle_alpha   90.00
_cell.angle_beta   90.00
_cell.angle_gamma   90.00
#
_symmetry.space_group_name_H-M   'P 1'
#
loop_
_entity.id
_entity.type
_entity.pdbx_description
1 polymer ?
#
loop_
_entity_poly.entity_id
_entity_poly.type
_entity_poly.pdbx_seq_one_letter_code
_entity_poly.pdbx_strand_id
1 'polypeptide(L)'
;PEDLLRIEPALRQSSVPIVGATYAADDESGDAHLFTRELERACVSRFDVAFTYDTKLAGFVGSGNAVSGIRLIGKDGEVATKHADAYVMATGSVTDALLRPIGLSVPIFPVKGYSLTAPVTDPSLALKVCITDENGKVAMSRLGNFLRMAGTAELNGFDRSINDERCEGIIKRVKKLFPQGVDYGHAKKWAGLRPMTPSSVPMVGGTKFSNLYLNSGHGTLGWTLACGSGAAIADIVSGERPEVDFSFI
;
A
#
# COMPACT_ATOMS: atom_id res chain seq x y z
N PRO A 1 18.78 26.31 -2.89
CA PRO A 1 19.70 25.17 -3.12
C PRO A 1 20.55 24.83 -1.87
N GLU A 2 21.08 25.83 -1.14
CA GLU A 2 21.96 25.58 0.02
C GLU A 2 21.24 24.89 1.17
N ASP A 3 20.01 25.29 1.49
CA ASP A 3 19.19 24.64 2.51
C ASP A 3 18.88 23.18 2.18
N LEU A 4 18.61 22.88 0.91
CA LEU A 4 18.41 21.52 0.44
C LEU A 4 19.64 20.63 0.73
N LEU A 5 20.84 21.13 0.42
CA LEU A 5 22.11 20.41 0.65
C LEU A 5 22.50 20.32 2.14
N ARG A 6 21.90 21.14 3.00
CA ARG A 6 22.02 21.02 4.45
C ARG A 6 21.11 19.90 4.98
N ILE A 7 19.90 19.77 4.44
CA ILE A 7 18.92 18.73 4.82
C ILE A 7 19.39 17.37 4.27
N GLU A 8 19.72 17.31 2.97
CA GLU A 8 20.16 16.09 2.29
C GLU A 8 21.54 16.30 1.62
N PRO A 9 22.62 16.13 2.37
CA PRO A 9 23.99 16.35 1.86
C PRO A 9 24.38 15.41 0.71
N ALA A 10 23.81 14.21 0.63
CA ALA A 10 24.12 13.24 -0.42
C ALA A 10 23.72 13.73 -1.81
N LEU A 11 22.79 14.69 -1.92
CA LEU A 11 22.45 15.34 -3.20
C LEU A 11 23.57 16.18 -3.82
N ARG A 12 24.66 16.46 -3.08
CA ARG A 12 25.86 17.10 -3.66
C ARG A 12 26.48 16.28 -4.79
N GLN A 13 26.25 14.97 -4.77
CA GLN A 13 26.74 14.03 -5.80
C GLN A 13 25.86 14.01 -7.05
N SER A 14 24.69 14.64 -7.03
CA SER A 14 23.73 14.58 -8.12
C SER A 14 24.33 15.04 -9.45
N SER A 15 24.21 14.21 -10.47
CA SER A 15 24.57 14.54 -11.85
C SER A 15 23.47 15.28 -12.61
N VAL A 16 22.30 15.48 -11.99
CA VAL A 16 21.21 16.24 -12.56
C VAL A 16 21.04 17.56 -11.79
N PRO A 17 20.70 18.65 -12.47
CA PRO A 17 20.44 19.92 -11.80
C PRO A 17 19.17 19.80 -10.92
N ILE A 18 19.24 20.32 -9.69
CA ILE A 18 18.11 20.43 -8.79
C ILE A 18 17.79 21.90 -8.65
N VAL A 19 16.66 22.31 -9.22
CA VAL A 19 16.24 23.73 -9.25
C VAL A 19 15.56 24.17 -7.97
N GLY A 20 14.97 23.23 -7.22
CA GLY A 20 14.30 23.49 -5.95
C GLY A 20 13.69 22.22 -5.37
N ALA A 21 13.22 22.35 -4.13
CA ALA A 21 12.46 21.31 -3.43
C ALA A 21 11.54 21.95 -2.41
N THR A 22 10.48 21.25 -2.02
CA THR A 22 9.69 21.50 -0.82
C THR A 22 10.13 20.54 0.27
N TYR A 23 10.08 20.96 1.51
CA TYR A 23 10.43 20.14 2.67
C TYR A 23 9.34 20.22 3.71
N ALA A 24 8.79 19.10 4.08
CA ALA A 24 7.84 18.94 5.18
C ALA A 24 8.59 18.35 6.37
N ALA A 25 8.84 19.17 7.40
CA ALA A 25 9.65 18.78 8.55
C ALA A 25 8.95 17.76 9.45
N ASP A 26 7.62 17.77 9.43
CA ASP A 26 6.76 16.90 10.24
C ASP A 26 6.39 15.58 9.54
N ASP A 27 6.81 15.41 8.28
CA ASP A 27 6.59 14.15 7.57
C ASP A 27 7.55 13.07 8.07
N GLU A 28 7.02 11.87 8.21
CA GLU A 28 7.78 10.70 8.61
C GLU A 28 7.76 9.61 7.53
N SER A 29 8.78 8.77 7.55
CA SER A 29 8.84 7.57 6.72
C SER A 29 8.95 6.32 7.56
N GLY A 30 8.32 5.24 7.11
CA GLY A 30 8.31 3.99 7.85
C GLY A 30 8.33 2.76 6.93
N ASP A 31 8.67 1.63 7.52
CA ASP A 31 8.59 0.34 6.86
C ASP A 31 7.19 -0.25 7.04
N ALA A 32 6.34 -0.12 6.01
CA ALA A 32 4.97 -0.61 6.01
C ALA A 32 4.88 -2.13 6.26
N HIS A 33 5.85 -2.91 5.77
CA HIS A 33 5.88 -4.36 5.99
C HIS A 33 6.18 -4.69 7.45
N LEU A 34 7.18 -4.04 8.03
CA LEU A 34 7.51 -4.23 9.45
C LEU A 34 6.35 -3.78 10.34
N PHE A 35 5.78 -2.60 10.07
CA PHE A 35 4.61 -2.09 10.80
C PHE A 35 3.45 -3.09 10.79
N THR A 36 3.08 -3.62 9.62
CA THR A 36 1.96 -4.56 9.49
C THR A 36 2.20 -5.84 10.30
N ARG A 37 3.44 -6.36 10.29
CA ARG A 37 3.79 -7.55 11.08
C ARG A 37 3.74 -7.30 12.59
N GLU A 38 4.23 -6.14 13.04
CA GLU A 38 4.20 -5.81 14.47
C GLU A 38 2.77 -5.50 14.93
N LEU A 39 1.94 -4.88 14.06
CA LEU A 39 0.52 -4.68 14.32
C LEU A 39 -0.23 -6.02 14.47
N GLU A 40 0.04 -6.99 13.57
CA GLU A 40 -0.50 -8.34 13.70
C GLU A 40 -0.16 -8.96 15.06
N ARG A 41 1.12 -8.92 15.46
CA ARG A 41 1.56 -9.44 16.77
C ARG A 41 0.83 -8.76 17.94
N ALA A 42 0.67 -7.45 17.85
CA ALA A 42 -0.08 -6.69 18.86
C ALA A 42 -1.55 -7.09 18.91
N CYS A 43 -2.20 -7.26 17.74
CA CYS A 43 -3.59 -7.69 17.64
C CYS A 43 -3.80 -9.08 18.25
N VAL A 44 -2.93 -10.03 17.95
CA VAL A 44 -3.00 -11.38 18.54
C VAL A 44 -2.78 -11.33 20.06
N SER A 45 -1.71 -10.65 20.50
CA SER A 45 -1.28 -10.73 21.91
C SER A 45 -2.12 -9.90 22.87
N ARG A 46 -2.76 -8.82 22.40
CA ARG A 46 -3.50 -7.87 23.24
C ARG A 46 -5.00 -7.94 23.09
N PHE A 47 -5.48 -8.37 21.92
CA PHE A 47 -6.89 -8.28 21.55
C PHE A 47 -7.48 -9.62 21.10
N ASP A 48 -6.73 -10.72 21.20
CA ASP A 48 -7.16 -12.07 20.82
C ASP A 48 -7.69 -12.18 19.38
N VAL A 49 -7.13 -11.37 18.46
CA VAL A 49 -7.51 -11.39 17.04
C VAL A 49 -6.92 -12.62 16.38
N ALA A 50 -7.77 -13.45 15.77
CA ALA A 50 -7.34 -14.62 15.01
C ALA A 50 -6.99 -14.25 13.57
N PHE A 51 -5.82 -14.67 13.10
CA PHE A 51 -5.39 -14.55 11.71
C PHE A 51 -5.40 -15.92 11.04
N THR A 52 -5.93 -15.99 9.81
CA THR A 52 -5.95 -17.21 9.00
C THR A 52 -5.24 -16.95 7.69
N TYR A 53 -4.09 -17.57 7.50
CA TYR A 53 -3.25 -17.46 6.30
C TYR A 53 -3.51 -18.58 5.31
N ASP A 54 -2.92 -18.45 4.11
CA ASP A 54 -3.04 -19.42 3.02
C ASP A 54 -4.50 -19.76 2.68
N THR A 55 -5.39 -18.78 2.89
CA THR A 55 -6.84 -18.94 2.74
C THR A 55 -7.39 -17.90 1.77
N LYS A 56 -8.16 -18.37 0.80
CA LYS A 56 -8.79 -17.54 -0.23
C LYS A 56 -10.27 -17.35 0.05
N LEU A 57 -10.76 -16.11 0.00
CA LEU A 57 -12.20 -15.84 -0.05
C LEU A 57 -12.75 -16.32 -1.42
N ALA A 58 -13.66 -17.29 -1.38
CA ALA A 58 -14.30 -17.86 -2.58
C ALA A 58 -15.66 -17.23 -2.89
N GLY A 59 -16.26 -16.54 -1.92
CA GLY A 59 -17.53 -15.85 -2.12
C GLY A 59 -18.33 -15.67 -0.83
N PHE A 60 -19.52 -15.15 -0.99
CA PHE A 60 -20.44 -14.86 0.11
C PHE A 60 -21.59 -15.85 0.13
N VAL A 61 -22.16 -16.05 1.31
CA VAL A 61 -23.36 -16.85 1.56
C VAL A 61 -24.43 -15.91 2.09
N GLY A 62 -25.66 -16.10 1.65
CA GLY A 62 -26.82 -15.34 2.11
C GLY A 62 -27.70 -14.87 0.97
N SER A 63 -28.90 -14.46 1.32
CA SER A 63 -29.90 -13.87 0.42
C SER A 63 -30.56 -12.69 1.14
N GLY A 64 -31.00 -11.68 0.39
CA GLY A 64 -31.60 -10.49 0.93
C GLY A 64 -30.57 -9.38 1.22
N ASN A 65 -30.77 -8.65 2.31
CA ASN A 65 -30.03 -7.44 2.65
C ASN A 65 -28.84 -7.65 3.59
N ALA A 66 -28.49 -8.89 3.92
CA ALA A 66 -27.38 -9.23 4.80
C ALA A 66 -26.57 -10.42 4.28
N VAL A 67 -25.27 -10.41 4.56
CA VAL A 67 -24.36 -11.55 4.36
C VAL A 67 -24.50 -12.47 5.57
N SER A 68 -24.85 -13.75 5.34
CA SER A 68 -24.94 -14.74 6.42
C SER A 68 -23.64 -15.49 6.67
N GLY A 69 -22.71 -15.46 5.72
CA GLY A 69 -21.41 -16.12 5.85
C GLY A 69 -20.50 -15.86 4.64
N ILE A 70 -19.25 -16.28 4.78
CA ILE A 70 -18.25 -16.25 3.73
C ILE A 70 -17.72 -17.66 3.48
N ARG A 71 -17.49 -18.01 2.21
CA ARG A 71 -16.84 -19.27 1.83
C ARG A 71 -15.35 -19.03 1.67
N LEU A 72 -14.57 -19.85 2.35
CA LEU A 72 -13.13 -19.81 2.35
C LEU A 72 -12.58 -21.11 1.75
N ILE A 73 -11.49 -21.00 1.00
CA ILE A 73 -10.74 -22.16 0.47
C ILE A 73 -9.35 -22.11 1.10
N GLY A 74 -9.02 -23.14 1.86
CA GLY A 74 -7.69 -23.35 2.44
C GLY A 74 -6.66 -23.76 1.39
N LYS A 75 -5.39 -23.82 1.81
CA LYS A 75 -4.25 -24.20 0.96
C LYS A 75 -4.38 -25.61 0.37
N ASP A 76 -4.99 -26.51 1.10
CA ASP A 76 -5.28 -27.90 0.74
C ASP A 76 -6.53 -28.07 -0.15
N GLY A 77 -7.23 -26.97 -0.44
CA GLY A 77 -8.45 -26.96 -1.22
C GLY A 77 -9.72 -27.21 -0.40
N GLU A 78 -9.61 -27.40 0.90
CA GLU A 78 -10.80 -27.53 1.77
C GLU A 78 -11.64 -26.25 1.75
N VAL A 79 -12.96 -26.43 1.65
CA VAL A 79 -13.94 -25.34 1.65
C VAL A 79 -14.62 -25.27 3.01
N ALA A 80 -14.52 -24.12 3.66
CA ALA A 80 -15.21 -23.85 4.90
C ALA A 80 -16.12 -22.62 4.80
N THR A 81 -17.21 -22.62 5.52
CA THR A 81 -18.05 -21.43 5.69
C THR A 81 -17.79 -20.84 7.08
N LYS A 82 -17.53 -19.53 7.12
CA LYS A 82 -17.40 -18.77 8.36
C LYS A 82 -18.55 -17.78 8.50
N HIS A 83 -19.05 -17.64 9.70
CA HIS A 83 -20.14 -16.72 10.06
C HIS A 83 -19.61 -15.66 11.01
N ALA A 84 -20.11 -14.44 10.87
CA ALA A 84 -19.82 -13.30 11.74
C ALA A 84 -21.00 -12.32 11.72
N ASP A 85 -21.04 -11.42 12.68
CA ASP A 85 -22.06 -10.37 12.77
C ASP A 85 -21.81 -9.28 11.72
N ALA A 86 -20.54 -8.98 11.40
CA ALA A 86 -20.12 -8.00 10.42
C ALA A 86 -18.92 -8.49 9.60
N TYR A 87 -18.83 -8.01 8.35
CA TYR A 87 -17.76 -8.33 7.41
C TYR A 87 -17.15 -7.04 6.86
N VAL A 88 -15.83 -6.92 6.90
CA VAL A 88 -15.10 -5.79 6.33
C VAL A 88 -14.24 -6.26 5.16
N MET A 89 -14.50 -5.71 3.98
CA MET A 89 -13.71 -5.98 2.77
C MET A 89 -12.52 -5.03 2.71
N ALA A 90 -11.35 -5.50 3.11
CA ALA A 90 -10.07 -4.80 3.01
C ALA A 90 -9.13 -5.49 2.00
N THR A 91 -9.69 -6.00 0.89
CA THR A 91 -9.02 -6.90 -0.06
C THR A 91 -8.26 -6.20 -1.18
N GLY A 92 -8.15 -4.87 -1.12
CA GLY A 92 -7.36 -4.08 -2.06
C GLY A 92 -7.83 -4.21 -3.50
N SER A 93 -6.92 -4.49 -4.42
CA SER A 93 -7.20 -4.50 -5.87
C SER A 93 -8.17 -5.59 -6.33
N VAL A 94 -8.40 -6.63 -5.54
CA VAL A 94 -9.34 -7.72 -5.88
C VAL A 94 -10.76 -7.48 -5.37
N THR A 95 -11.00 -6.39 -4.65
CA THR A 95 -12.29 -6.07 -4.01
C THR A 95 -13.45 -6.12 -5.00
N ASP A 96 -13.35 -5.45 -6.15
CA ASP A 96 -14.41 -5.42 -7.15
C ASP A 96 -14.75 -6.83 -7.68
N ALA A 97 -13.74 -7.62 -8.01
CA ALA A 97 -13.94 -8.98 -8.52
C ALA A 97 -14.64 -9.91 -7.51
N LEU A 98 -14.38 -9.70 -6.20
CA LEU A 98 -15.02 -10.46 -5.13
C LEU A 98 -16.47 -10.02 -4.86
N LEU A 99 -16.81 -8.76 -5.09
CA LEU A 99 -18.12 -8.19 -4.82
C LEU A 99 -19.11 -8.33 -5.99
N ARG A 100 -18.62 -8.39 -7.22
CA ARG A 100 -19.49 -8.52 -8.41
C ARG A 100 -20.49 -9.69 -8.36
N PRO A 101 -20.14 -10.90 -7.89
CA PRO A 101 -21.07 -12.01 -7.80
C PRO A 101 -22.29 -11.77 -6.91
N ILE A 102 -22.20 -10.83 -5.95
CA ILE A 102 -23.30 -10.44 -5.07
C ILE A 102 -23.99 -9.14 -5.52
N GLY A 103 -23.72 -8.71 -6.75
CA GLY A 103 -24.34 -7.52 -7.35
C GLY A 103 -23.85 -6.19 -6.78
N LEU A 104 -22.62 -6.16 -6.25
CA LEU A 104 -21.89 -4.93 -5.92
C LEU A 104 -20.76 -4.73 -6.93
N SER A 105 -20.58 -3.49 -7.39
CA SER A 105 -19.44 -3.11 -8.20
C SER A 105 -18.83 -1.84 -7.64
N VAL A 106 -17.51 -1.84 -7.50
CA VAL A 106 -16.74 -0.72 -6.98
C VAL A 106 -15.65 -0.34 -7.97
N PRO A 107 -15.40 0.95 -8.22
CA PRO A 107 -14.43 1.39 -9.22
C PRO A 107 -12.99 1.30 -8.69
N ILE A 108 -12.57 0.11 -8.27
CA ILE A 108 -11.22 -0.17 -7.79
C ILE A 108 -10.47 -0.95 -8.86
N PHE A 109 -9.37 -0.39 -9.37
CA PHE A 109 -8.56 -0.97 -10.43
C PHE A 109 -7.16 -1.32 -9.94
N PRO A 110 -6.60 -2.46 -10.37
CA PRO A 110 -5.20 -2.80 -10.12
C PRO A 110 -4.28 -1.93 -10.97
N VAL A 111 -3.43 -1.14 -10.32
CA VAL A 111 -2.36 -0.39 -10.99
C VAL A 111 -1.03 -0.92 -10.48
N LYS A 112 -0.31 -1.62 -11.36
CA LYS A 112 0.98 -2.23 -11.01
C LYS A 112 2.04 -1.16 -10.82
N GLY A 113 2.75 -1.23 -9.71
CA GLY A 113 3.93 -0.43 -9.41
C GLY A 113 5.12 -1.29 -9.08
N TYR A 114 6.30 -0.75 -9.28
CA TYR A 114 7.56 -1.42 -9.01
C TYR A 114 8.29 -0.78 -7.85
N SER A 115 9.00 -1.59 -7.07
CA SER A 115 9.96 -1.10 -6.11
C SER A 115 11.21 -1.95 -6.09
N LEU A 116 12.32 -1.31 -5.77
CA LEU A 116 13.61 -1.96 -5.66
C LEU A 116 14.20 -1.61 -4.28
N THR A 117 14.83 -2.60 -3.67
CA THR A 117 15.46 -2.43 -2.36
C THR A 117 16.93 -2.82 -2.49
N ALA A 118 17.81 -1.85 -2.40
CA ALA A 118 19.26 -1.98 -2.59
C ALA A 118 20.03 -1.78 -1.27
N PRO A 119 21.10 -2.56 -1.00
CA PRO A 119 21.93 -2.35 0.18
C PRO A 119 22.61 -0.98 0.16
N VAL A 120 22.65 -0.31 1.30
CA VAL A 120 23.47 0.89 1.51
C VAL A 120 24.89 0.45 1.91
N THR A 121 25.87 0.86 1.11
CA THR A 121 27.29 0.51 1.31
C THR A 121 28.05 1.59 2.06
N ASP A 122 27.64 2.85 1.89
CA ASP A 122 28.16 3.98 2.64
C ASP A 122 27.01 4.87 3.13
N PRO A 123 26.69 4.84 4.43
CA PRO A 123 25.62 5.65 5.00
C PRO A 123 25.81 7.17 4.88
N SER A 124 27.03 7.65 4.74
CA SER A 124 27.33 9.09 4.61
C SER A 124 27.02 9.63 3.23
N LEU A 125 27.03 8.77 2.22
CA LEU A 125 26.76 9.08 0.81
C LEU A 125 25.35 8.65 0.36
N ALA A 126 24.61 7.97 1.23
CA ALA A 126 23.25 7.54 0.96
C ALA A 126 22.22 8.55 1.47
N LEU A 127 21.03 8.48 0.90
CA LEU A 127 19.85 9.26 1.26
C LEU A 127 19.58 9.22 2.78
N LYS A 128 19.27 10.38 3.37
CA LYS A 128 18.89 10.54 4.78
C LYS A 128 17.40 10.74 4.98
N VAL A 129 16.78 11.58 4.15
CA VAL A 129 15.36 11.90 4.22
C VAL A 129 14.60 11.24 3.07
N CYS A 130 13.30 10.99 3.23
CA CYS A 130 12.48 10.52 2.13
C CYS A 130 12.41 11.59 1.03
N ILE A 131 12.63 11.20 -0.22
CA ILE A 131 12.60 12.12 -1.37
C ILE A 131 11.66 11.56 -2.45
N THR A 132 10.77 12.41 -2.94
CA THR A 132 10.05 12.18 -4.19
C THR A 132 10.67 13.03 -5.29
N ASP A 133 11.24 12.39 -6.28
CA ASP A 133 11.70 13.04 -7.51
C ASP A 133 10.49 13.23 -8.45
N GLU A 134 9.94 14.43 -8.44
CA GLU A 134 8.76 14.76 -9.24
C GLU A 134 9.00 14.65 -10.74
N ASN A 135 10.19 14.96 -11.21
CA ASN A 135 10.53 14.87 -12.62
C ASN A 135 10.71 13.41 -13.08
N GLY A 136 11.36 12.58 -12.24
CA GLY A 136 11.57 11.16 -12.51
C GLY A 136 10.41 10.25 -12.09
N LYS A 137 9.44 10.78 -11.33
CA LYS A 137 8.33 10.02 -10.73
C LYS A 137 8.81 8.82 -9.93
N VAL A 138 9.85 9.03 -9.11
CA VAL A 138 10.45 8.01 -8.25
C VAL A 138 10.46 8.51 -6.80
N ALA A 139 9.88 7.73 -5.91
CA ALA A 139 9.98 7.93 -4.48
C ALA A 139 11.12 7.09 -3.90
N MET A 140 11.90 7.67 -3.01
CA MET A 140 13.06 7.04 -2.39
C MET A 140 12.97 7.20 -0.88
N SER A 141 13.20 6.10 -0.15
CA SER A 141 13.21 6.09 1.31
C SER A 141 14.34 5.21 1.82
N ARG A 142 14.97 5.62 2.91
CA ARG A 142 15.94 4.78 3.59
C ARG A 142 15.25 3.95 4.67
N LEU A 143 15.39 2.64 4.58
CA LEU A 143 14.85 1.68 5.54
C LEU A 143 16.03 0.92 6.19
N GLY A 144 16.51 1.45 7.29
CA GLY A 144 17.72 0.94 7.96
C GLY A 144 18.94 0.97 7.03
N ASN A 145 19.51 -0.20 6.73
CA ASN A 145 20.67 -0.36 5.85
C ASN A 145 20.30 -0.55 4.36
N PHE A 146 19.08 -0.20 3.97
CA PHE A 146 18.61 -0.35 2.61
C PHE A 146 18.04 0.97 2.07
N LEU A 147 18.26 1.21 0.79
CA LEU A 147 17.55 2.22 0.01
C LEU A 147 16.39 1.54 -0.71
N ARG A 148 15.16 1.99 -0.44
CA ARG A 148 13.98 1.59 -1.21
C ARG A 148 13.68 2.66 -2.25
N MET A 149 13.51 2.23 -3.49
CA MET A 149 13.17 3.07 -4.64
C MET A 149 11.86 2.56 -5.22
N ALA A 150 10.87 3.40 -5.39
CA ALA A 150 9.57 3.01 -5.94
C ALA A 150 9.13 3.97 -7.04
N GLY A 151 8.61 3.43 -8.11
CA GLY A 151 8.17 4.24 -9.24
C GLY A 151 7.25 3.49 -10.18
N THR A 152 6.95 4.14 -11.26
CA THR A 152 6.13 3.68 -12.38
C THR A 152 4.68 3.32 -12.02
N ALA A 153 3.82 3.35 -13.02
CA ALA A 153 2.45 2.87 -12.98
C ALA A 153 2.18 2.14 -14.29
N GLU A 154 1.58 0.95 -14.19
CA GLU A 154 1.27 0.11 -15.34
C GLU A 154 -0.14 -0.45 -15.20
N LEU A 155 -0.96 -0.23 -16.23
CA LEU A 155 -2.30 -0.78 -16.33
C LEU A 155 -2.22 -2.12 -17.08
N ASN A 156 -2.03 -3.20 -16.34
CA ASN A 156 -1.86 -4.55 -16.88
C ASN A 156 -2.69 -5.59 -16.10
N GLY A 157 -3.89 -5.21 -15.71
CA GLY A 157 -4.77 -6.09 -14.94
C GLY A 157 -4.10 -6.61 -13.68
N PHE A 158 -4.26 -7.90 -13.42
CA PHE A 158 -3.72 -8.54 -12.22
C PHE A 158 -2.33 -9.16 -12.41
N ASP A 159 -1.67 -8.92 -13.54
CA ASP A 159 -0.31 -9.41 -13.76
C ASP A 159 0.69 -8.74 -12.80
N ARG A 160 1.48 -9.57 -12.11
CA ARG A 160 2.51 -9.16 -11.15
C ARG A 160 3.92 -9.52 -11.60
N SER A 161 4.09 -9.91 -12.86
CA SER A 161 5.40 -10.18 -13.42
C SER A 161 6.31 -8.94 -13.34
N ILE A 162 7.59 -9.17 -13.13
CA ILE A 162 8.58 -8.10 -13.11
C ILE A 162 8.95 -7.73 -14.54
N ASN A 163 8.84 -6.45 -14.87
CA ASN A 163 9.40 -5.89 -16.11
C ASN A 163 10.77 -5.28 -15.78
N ASP A 164 11.81 -5.94 -16.27
CA ASP A 164 13.19 -5.55 -15.97
C ASP A 164 13.56 -4.17 -16.54
N GLU A 165 13.07 -3.81 -17.71
CA GLU A 165 13.33 -2.51 -18.31
C GLU A 165 12.79 -1.36 -17.44
N ARG A 166 11.60 -1.52 -16.87
CA ARG A 166 11.03 -0.54 -15.93
C ARG A 166 11.85 -0.45 -14.64
N CYS A 167 12.31 -1.58 -14.12
CA CYS A 167 13.17 -1.62 -12.94
C CYS A 167 14.51 -0.91 -13.21
N GLU A 168 15.15 -1.20 -14.35
CA GLU A 168 16.39 -0.55 -14.75
C GLU A 168 16.21 0.97 -14.97
N GLY A 169 15.04 1.40 -15.47
CA GLY A 169 14.69 2.81 -15.59
C GLY A 169 14.69 3.52 -14.24
N ILE A 170 14.14 2.89 -13.18
CA ILE A 170 14.16 3.42 -11.81
C ILE A 170 15.60 3.51 -11.30
N ILE A 171 16.40 2.43 -11.43
CA ILE A 171 17.81 2.43 -11.01
C ILE A 171 18.59 3.53 -11.72
N LYS A 172 18.44 3.64 -13.02
CA LYS A 172 19.14 4.66 -13.83
C LYS A 172 18.80 6.08 -13.38
N ARG A 173 17.54 6.32 -12.99
CA ARG A 173 17.13 7.64 -12.48
C ARG A 173 17.73 7.90 -11.13
N VAL A 174 17.65 6.96 -10.18
CA VAL A 174 18.17 7.13 -8.82
C VAL A 174 19.69 7.26 -8.80
N LYS A 175 20.41 6.53 -9.63
CA LYS A 175 21.87 6.67 -9.81
C LYS A 175 22.30 8.07 -10.24
N LYS A 176 21.47 8.83 -10.94
CA LYS A 176 21.78 10.21 -11.29
C LYS A 176 21.72 11.15 -10.11
N LEU A 177 20.87 10.85 -9.10
CA LEU A 177 20.74 11.63 -7.87
C LEU A 177 21.74 11.17 -6.83
N PHE A 178 21.92 9.86 -6.67
CA PHE A 178 22.76 9.20 -5.68
C PHE A 178 23.70 8.18 -6.33
N PRO A 179 24.76 8.62 -7.01
CA PRO A 179 25.65 7.72 -7.76
C PRO A 179 26.49 6.80 -6.87
N GLN A 180 26.67 7.14 -5.60
CA GLN A 180 27.53 6.42 -4.66
C GLN A 180 26.75 6.05 -3.39
N GLY A 181 27.35 5.20 -2.54
CA GLY A 181 26.79 4.82 -1.24
C GLY A 181 25.69 3.73 -1.29
N VAL A 182 25.36 3.21 -2.47
CA VAL A 182 24.30 2.20 -2.66
C VAL A 182 24.75 1.12 -3.65
N ASP A 183 24.56 -0.12 -3.31
CA ASP A 183 24.82 -1.26 -4.20
C ASP A 183 23.59 -1.58 -5.06
N TYR A 184 23.49 -0.92 -6.19
CA TYR A 184 22.40 -1.10 -7.13
C TYR A 184 22.42 -2.45 -7.85
N GLY A 185 23.59 -3.12 -7.91
CA GLY A 185 23.75 -4.42 -8.55
C GLY A 185 23.02 -5.54 -7.79
N HIS A 186 22.87 -5.39 -6.48
CA HIS A 186 22.15 -6.32 -5.64
C HIS A 186 20.74 -5.84 -5.23
N ALA A 187 20.16 -4.92 -5.99
CA ALA A 187 18.80 -4.43 -5.75
C ALA A 187 17.76 -5.55 -5.97
N LYS A 188 16.98 -5.85 -4.94
CA LYS A 188 15.87 -6.79 -5.01
C LYS A 188 14.66 -6.11 -5.63
N LYS A 189 14.17 -6.67 -6.74
CA LYS A 189 13.00 -6.17 -7.49
C LYS A 189 11.70 -6.74 -6.90
N TRP A 190 10.66 -5.93 -6.88
CA TRP A 190 9.31 -6.31 -6.44
C TRP A 190 8.25 -5.55 -7.24
N ALA A 191 7.11 -6.18 -7.46
CA ALA A 191 5.94 -5.55 -8.06
C ALA A 191 4.68 -5.81 -7.23
N GLY A 192 3.82 -4.81 -7.14
CA GLY A 192 2.55 -4.89 -6.45
C GLY A 192 1.45 -4.11 -7.13
N LEU A 193 0.21 -4.45 -6.81
CA LEU A 193 -0.99 -3.86 -7.40
C LEU A 193 -1.58 -2.83 -6.42
N ARG A 194 -1.53 -1.57 -6.78
CA ARG A 194 -2.20 -0.50 -6.03
C ARG A 194 -3.70 -0.57 -6.29
N PRO A 195 -4.55 -0.57 -5.27
CA PRO A 195 -6.00 -0.51 -5.43
C PRO A 195 -6.43 0.93 -5.74
N MET A 196 -6.39 1.32 -7.01
CA MET A 196 -6.69 2.69 -7.42
C MET A 196 -8.18 2.88 -7.66
N THR A 197 -8.71 3.99 -7.14
CA THR A 197 -10.01 4.54 -7.55
C THR A 197 -9.80 5.68 -8.56
N PRO A 198 -10.77 6.02 -9.41
CA PRO A 198 -10.64 7.13 -10.36
C PRO A 198 -10.38 8.48 -9.71
N SER A 199 -10.96 8.70 -8.53
CA SER A 199 -10.81 9.94 -7.74
C SER A 199 -9.58 9.95 -6.85
N SER A 200 -8.90 8.82 -6.69
CA SER A 200 -7.87 8.57 -5.66
C SER A 200 -8.39 8.66 -4.20
N VAL A 201 -9.70 8.75 -4.01
CA VAL A 201 -10.35 8.72 -2.68
C VAL A 201 -10.66 7.27 -2.33
N PRO A 202 -10.27 6.77 -1.14
CA PRO A 202 -10.59 5.41 -0.72
C PRO A 202 -12.08 5.23 -0.46
N MET A 203 -12.54 4.02 -0.57
CA MET A 203 -13.91 3.62 -0.24
C MET A 203 -13.92 3.03 1.18
N VAL A 204 -14.48 3.79 2.12
CA VAL A 204 -14.57 3.43 3.54
C VAL A 204 -16.02 3.62 3.97
N GLY A 205 -16.69 2.54 4.41
CA GLY A 205 -18.09 2.65 4.84
C GLY A 205 -18.93 1.42 4.60
N GLY A 206 -20.25 1.56 4.79
CA GLY A 206 -21.24 0.51 4.57
C GLY A 206 -21.47 0.22 3.08
N THR A 207 -22.20 -0.84 2.81
CA THR A 207 -22.69 -1.19 1.47
C THR A 207 -24.22 -1.29 1.48
N LYS A 208 -24.81 -1.76 0.37
CA LYS A 208 -26.25 -2.10 0.35
C LYS A 208 -26.61 -3.25 1.30
N PHE A 209 -25.64 -4.04 1.75
CA PHE A 209 -25.85 -5.08 2.77
C PHE A 209 -25.62 -4.50 4.15
N SER A 210 -26.53 -4.76 5.07
CA SER A 210 -26.54 -4.16 6.40
C SER A 210 -25.32 -4.48 7.27
N ASN A 211 -24.58 -5.54 6.95
CA ASN A 211 -23.44 -6.02 7.71
C ASN A 211 -22.16 -6.23 6.87
N LEU A 212 -22.11 -5.67 5.66
CA LEU A 212 -20.93 -5.72 4.81
C LEU A 212 -20.38 -4.32 4.58
N TYR A 213 -19.14 -4.11 4.93
CA TYR A 213 -18.45 -2.83 4.91
C TYR A 213 -17.24 -2.89 3.99
N LEU A 214 -16.78 -1.72 3.52
CA LEU A 214 -15.58 -1.57 2.69
C LEU A 214 -14.52 -0.75 3.44
N ASN A 215 -13.27 -1.14 3.30
CA ASN A 215 -12.10 -0.33 3.63
C ASN A 215 -11.01 -0.63 2.58
N SER A 216 -11.12 -0.02 1.41
CA SER A 216 -10.28 -0.35 0.26
C SER A 216 -10.14 0.83 -0.71
N GLY A 217 -9.33 0.68 -1.74
CA GLY A 217 -9.20 1.72 -2.77
C GLY A 217 -8.23 2.86 -2.43
N HIS A 218 -7.31 2.67 -1.49
CA HIS A 218 -6.40 3.70 -0.98
C HIS A 218 -5.30 4.13 -1.98
N GLY A 219 -5.17 3.47 -3.10
CA GLY A 219 -4.26 3.84 -4.18
C GLY A 219 -2.82 3.98 -3.74
N THR A 220 -2.23 5.16 -3.99
CA THR A 220 -0.84 5.48 -3.61
C THR A 220 -0.70 5.98 -2.18
N LEU A 221 -1.78 6.36 -1.51
CA LEU A 221 -1.79 6.96 -0.18
C LEU A 221 -2.15 5.95 0.94
N GLY A 222 -2.20 4.66 0.62
CA GLY A 222 -2.61 3.64 1.57
C GLY A 222 -1.78 3.58 2.85
N TRP A 223 -0.49 3.87 2.79
CA TRP A 223 0.36 3.98 3.97
C TRP A 223 -0.05 5.17 4.86
N THR A 224 -0.15 6.35 4.28
CA THR A 224 -0.52 7.59 4.97
C THR A 224 -1.91 7.50 5.62
N LEU A 225 -2.86 6.86 4.95
CA LEU A 225 -4.26 6.79 5.38
C LEU A 225 -4.58 5.57 6.26
N ALA A 226 -3.65 4.63 6.43
CA ALA A 226 -3.91 3.31 7.03
C ALA A 226 -4.57 3.39 8.41
N CYS A 227 -3.96 4.13 9.34
CA CYS A 227 -4.47 4.23 10.72
C CYS A 227 -5.79 5.00 10.77
N GLY A 228 -5.91 6.11 10.04
CA GLY A 228 -7.13 6.92 10.01
C GLY A 228 -8.32 6.17 9.41
N SER A 229 -8.13 5.46 8.28
CA SER A 229 -9.19 4.65 7.69
C SER A 229 -9.53 3.42 8.53
N GLY A 230 -8.55 2.88 9.27
CA GLY A 230 -8.76 1.81 10.24
C GLY A 230 -9.64 2.25 11.42
N ALA A 231 -9.37 3.43 11.98
CA ALA A 231 -10.21 4.02 13.03
C ALA A 231 -11.62 4.31 12.51
N ALA A 232 -11.74 4.97 11.37
CA ALA A 232 -13.04 5.31 10.79
C ALA A 232 -13.92 4.09 10.49
N ILE A 233 -13.35 3.00 9.93
CA ILE A 233 -14.14 1.80 9.69
C ILE A 233 -14.54 1.10 10.99
N ALA A 234 -13.75 1.18 12.04
CA ALA A 234 -14.10 0.65 13.36
C ALA A 234 -15.31 1.41 13.94
N ASP A 235 -15.31 2.75 13.89
CA ASP A 235 -16.43 3.59 14.32
C ASP A 235 -17.71 3.23 13.55
N ILE A 236 -17.63 3.17 12.20
CA ILE A 236 -18.78 2.86 11.35
C ILE A 236 -19.37 1.48 11.67
N VAL A 237 -18.52 0.45 11.83
CA VAL A 237 -18.98 -0.92 12.17
C VAL A 237 -19.61 -0.96 13.56
N SER A 238 -19.13 -0.14 14.49
CA SER A 238 -19.67 -0.02 15.85
C SER A 238 -20.94 0.85 15.92
N GLY A 239 -21.37 1.46 14.80
CA GLY A 239 -22.52 2.36 14.77
C GLY A 239 -22.22 3.78 15.25
N GLU A 240 -20.93 4.10 15.40
CA GLU A 240 -20.48 5.42 15.80
C GLU A 240 -20.21 6.29 14.56
N ARG A 241 -20.18 7.60 14.76
CA ARG A 241 -19.87 8.56 13.69
C ARG A 241 -18.35 8.75 13.61
N PRO A 242 -17.72 8.45 12.48
CA PRO A 242 -16.29 8.70 12.32
C PRO A 242 -15.97 10.20 12.29
N GLU A 243 -14.76 10.57 12.68
CA GLU A 243 -14.28 11.96 12.65
C GLU A 243 -14.33 12.54 11.24
N VAL A 244 -14.00 11.73 10.24
CA VAL A 244 -14.07 12.10 8.82
C VAL A 244 -15.32 11.49 8.19
N ASP A 245 -16.10 12.30 7.49
CA ASP A 245 -17.27 11.83 6.76
C ASP A 245 -16.88 11.13 5.46
N PHE A 246 -17.23 9.84 5.36
CA PHE A 246 -17.00 8.98 4.19
C PHE A 246 -18.30 8.65 3.44
N SER A 247 -19.27 9.53 3.44
CA SER A 247 -20.61 9.35 2.83
C SER A 247 -20.61 9.22 1.29
N PHE A 248 -19.53 8.75 0.70
CA PHE A 248 -19.37 8.59 -0.76
C PHE A 248 -19.80 7.23 -1.31
N ILE A 249 -20.30 6.32 -0.46
CA ILE A 249 -20.67 4.94 -0.84
C ILE A 249 -22.18 4.75 -0.76
#